data_8cfacc0f6161fedbd139a1853553ce71
#
_entry.id   8cfacc0f6161fedbd139a1853553ce71
#
_cell.length_a   1.000
_cell.length_b   1.000
_cell.length_c   1.000
_cell.angle_alpha   90.00
_cell.angle_beta   90.00
_cell.angle_gamma   90.00
#
_symmetry.space_group_name_H-M   'P 1'
#
loop_
_entity.id
_entity.type
_entity.pdbx_description
1 polymer ?
#
loop_
_entity_poly.entity_id
_entity_poly.type
_entity_poly.pdbx_seq_one_letter_code
_entity_poly.pdbx_strand_id
1 'polypeptide(L)'
;MVGDAPLRRLALLVEYEGTGFGGSQYQKNTRTIQDALERALSSLTGEPIRVALAGRTDAGVHAMGHVAAFSTGSRHGPDVFLRVLNHHLPDQIAVRAAREVLANFGPRRQAVSRWYRYTIHNGRHRRGIAGVSAPSTAAAP
;
A
#
# COMPACT_ATOMS: atom_id res chain seq x y z
N MET A 1 -4.83 7.47 -27.82
CA MET A 1 -3.67 6.61 -27.64
C MET A 1 -3.07 6.80 -26.26
N VAL A 2 -2.74 5.71 -25.62
CA VAL A 2 -2.29 5.76 -24.22
C VAL A 2 -1.06 6.63 -24.04
N GLY A 3 -0.12 6.59 -25.00
CA GLY A 3 1.11 7.35 -24.89
C GLY A 3 0.97 8.86 -24.90
N ASP A 4 -0.18 9.38 -25.31
CA ASP A 4 -0.40 10.81 -25.39
C ASP A 4 -1.08 11.39 -24.13
N ALA A 5 -1.58 10.55 -23.25
CA ALA A 5 -2.23 11.01 -22.05
C ALA A 5 -1.18 11.42 -21.02
N PRO A 6 -1.30 12.64 -20.44
CA PRO A 6 -0.39 13.03 -19.37
C PRO A 6 -0.55 12.12 -18.17
N LEU A 7 0.57 11.71 -17.57
CA LEU A 7 0.53 10.91 -16.37
C LEU A 7 0.17 11.75 -15.16
N ARG A 8 -0.71 11.21 -14.37
CA ARG A 8 -1.08 11.76 -13.06
C ARG A 8 -0.43 10.91 -12.00
N ARG A 9 -0.21 11.49 -10.84
CA ARG A 9 0.31 10.75 -9.71
C ARG A 9 -0.70 10.74 -8.59
N LEU A 10 -0.94 9.57 -8.04
CA LEU A 10 -1.84 9.40 -6.91
C LEU A 10 -1.10 8.74 -5.75
N ALA A 11 -1.51 9.10 -4.55
CA ALA A 11 -1.02 8.48 -3.33
C ALA A 11 -2.18 7.76 -2.65
N LEU A 12 -1.88 6.59 -2.11
CA LEU A 12 -2.82 5.76 -1.38
C LEU A 12 -2.34 5.62 0.05
N LEU A 13 -3.27 5.65 0.99
CA LEU A 13 -3.00 5.24 2.36
C LEU A 13 -3.55 3.83 2.52
N VAL A 14 -2.66 2.88 2.78
CA VAL A 14 -2.99 1.46 2.75
C VAL A 14 -2.80 0.86 4.13
N GLU A 15 -3.74 0.05 4.57
CA GLU A 15 -3.54 -0.80 5.73
C GLU A 15 -3.61 -2.26 5.32
N TYR A 16 -2.87 -3.11 6.00
CA TYR A 16 -2.87 -4.51 5.67
C TYR A 16 -2.49 -5.39 6.85
N GLU A 17 -3.05 -6.57 6.83
CA GLU A 17 -2.62 -7.67 7.69
C GLU A 17 -1.59 -8.48 6.91
N GLY A 18 -0.35 -8.46 7.36
CA GLY A 18 0.77 -9.03 6.61
C GLY A 18 0.89 -10.54 6.68
N THR A 19 0.06 -11.22 7.46
CA THR A 19 0.09 -12.67 7.56
C THR A 19 -0.16 -13.29 6.18
N GLY A 20 0.72 -14.16 5.76
CA GLY A 20 0.60 -14.79 4.44
C GLY A 20 1.23 -14.00 3.31
N PHE A 21 1.78 -12.81 3.59
CA PHE A 21 2.52 -12.04 2.61
C PHE A 21 4.02 -12.11 2.90
N GLY A 22 4.81 -12.09 1.84
CA GLY A 22 6.26 -12.10 1.93
C GLY A 22 6.85 -10.72 2.10
N GLY A 23 6.14 -9.82 2.79
CA GLY A 23 6.55 -8.44 2.98
C GLY A 23 5.82 -7.50 2.04
N SER A 24 6.19 -6.23 2.12
CA SER A 24 5.52 -5.19 1.32
C SER A 24 6.08 -5.07 -0.09
N GLN A 25 7.37 -5.27 -0.26
CA GLN A 25 8.03 -5.05 -1.53
C GLN A 25 7.99 -6.29 -2.41
N TYR A 26 7.78 -6.08 -3.71
CA TYR A 26 7.70 -7.15 -4.71
C TYR A 26 8.87 -8.13 -4.63
N GLN A 27 8.53 -9.42 -4.69
CA GLN A 27 9.48 -10.53 -4.78
C GLN A 27 8.92 -11.55 -5.77
N LYS A 28 9.82 -12.19 -6.50
CA LYS A 28 9.44 -13.02 -7.66
C LYS A 28 8.51 -14.18 -7.30
N ASN A 29 8.78 -14.89 -6.22
CA ASN A 29 8.07 -16.12 -5.89
C ASN A 29 7.22 -16.00 -4.63
N THR A 30 6.91 -14.79 -4.22
CA THR A 30 6.21 -14.57 -2.97
C THR A 30 5.12 -13.54 -3.17
N ARG A 31 3.98 -13.79 -2.56
CA ARG A 31 2.88 -12.85 -2.55
C ARG A 31 3.25 -11.65 -1.67
N THR A 32 3.20 -10.44 -2.23
CA THR A 32 3.56 -9.21 -1.52
C THR A 32 2.45 -8.18 -1.62
N ILE A 33 2.50 -7.19 -0.74
CA ILE A 33 1.54 -6.08 -0.76
C ILE A 33 1.67 -5.28 -2.05
N GLN A 34 2.91 -5.00 -2.47
CA GLN A 34 3.15 -4.28 -3.72
C GLN A 34 2.55 -5.01 -4.91
N ASP A 35 2.76 -6.31 -5.01
CA ASP A 35 2.21 -7.10 -6.11
C ASP A 35 0.69 -7.07 -6.13
N ALA A 36 0.06 -7.20 -4.98
CA ALA A 36 -1.40 -7.16 -4.89
C ALA A 36 -1.95 -5.81 -5.33
N LEU A 37 -1.31 -4.71 -4.92
CA LEU A 37 -1.71 -3.37 -5.33
C LEU A 37 -1.51 -3.17 -6.84
N GLU A 38 -0.37 -3.60 -7.37
CA GLU A 38 -0.09 -3.44 -8.81
C GLU A 38 -1.07 -4.22 -9.65
N ARG A 39 -1.42 -5.43 -9.26
CA ARG A 39 -2.41 -6.23 -9.99
C ARG A 39 -3.79 -5.59 -9.98
N ALA A 40 -4.22 -5.09 -8.83
CA ALA A 40 -5.51 -4.44 -8.72
C ALA A 40 -5.57 -3.15 -9.54
N LEU A 41 -4.50 -2.36 -9.51
CA LEU A 41 -4.41 -1.13 -10.27
C LEU A 41 -4.38 -1.40 -11.78
N SER A 42 -3.63 -2.40 -12.21
CA SER A 42 -3.57 -2.78 -13.61
C SER A 42 -4.92 -3.28 -14.12
N SER A 43 -5.64 -4.02 -13.29
CA SER A 43 -6.98 -4.49 -13.63
C SER A 43 -7.96 -3.33 -13.82
N LEU A 44 -7.86 -2.31 -12.95
CA LEU A 44 -8.74 -1.16 -13.05
C LEU A 44 -8.42 -0.27 -14.24
N THR A 45 -7.14 -0.02 -14.50
CA THR A 45 -6.72 0.99 -15.48
C THR A 45 -6.41 0.42 -16.86
N GLY A 46 -6.14 -0.88 -16.95
CA GLY A 46 -5.66 -1.49 -18.18
C GLY A 46 -4.21 -1.16 -18.48
N GLU A 47 -3.49 -0.56 -17.56
CA GLU A 47 -2.11 -0.15 -17.72
C GLU A 47 -1.18 -1.00 -16.85
N PRO A 48 0.07 -1.22 -17.27
CA PRO A 48 1.07 -1.73 -16.34
C PRO A 48 1.42 -0.63 -15.34
N ILE A 49 1.18 -0.87 -14.06
CA ILE A 49 1.40 0.13 -13.01
C ILE A 49 2.44 -0.36 -12.03
N ARG A 50 3.40 0.51 -11.73
CA ARG A 50 4.39 0.29 -10.68
C ARG A 50 4.04 1.14 -9.47
N VAL A 51 4.08 0.50 -8.32
CA VAL A 51 3.77 1.15 -7.05
C VAL A 51 5.06 1.39 -6.28
N ALA A 52 5.24 2.64 -5.84
CA ALA A 52 6.32 3.01 -4.94
C ALA A 52 5.78 3.04 -3.51
N LEU A 53 6.46 2.38 -2.59
CA LEU A 53 6.07 2.32 -1.19
C LEU A 53 6.95 3.23 -0.34
N ALA A 54 6.36 3.81 0.71
CA ALA A 54 7.09 4.70 1.61
C ALA A 54 8.20 3.99 2.37
N GLY A 55 8.08 2.70 2.56
CA GLY A 55 9.08 1.90 3.23
C GLY A 55 8.81 0.44 2.99
N ARG A 56 9.62 -0.39 3.60
CA ARG A 56 9.48 -1.83 3.53
C ARG A 56 8.94 -2.38 4.83
N THR A 57 8.12 -3.42 4.73
CA THR A 57 7.81 -4.27 5.87
C THR A 57 8.24 -5.68 5.55
N ASP A 58 8.69 -6.40 6.57
CA ASP A 58 9.10 -7.79 6.42
C ASP A 58 7.89 -8.72 6.33
N ALA A 59 8.14 -9.99 5.99
CA ALA A 59 7.09 -10.99 5.92
C ALA A 59 6.31 -11.05 7.23
N GLY A 60 5.00 -11.07 7.13
CA GLY A 60 4.12 -11.19 8.28
C GLY A 60 3.87 -9.90 9.05
N VAL A 61 4.53 -8.80 8.70
CA VAL A 61 4.34 -7.51 9.39
C VAL A 61 3.06 -6.84 8.91
N HIS A 62 2.31 -6.27 9.84
CA HIS A 62 1.09 -5.53 9.56
C HIS A 62 1.38 -4.04 9.43
N ALA A 63 0.52 -3.32 8.74
CA ALA A 63 0.60 -1.87 8.67
C ALA A 63 -0.79 -1.28 8.87
N MET A 64 -0.85 -0.18 9.62
CA MET A 64 -2.09 0.55 9.84
C MET A 64 -2.22 1.76 8.90
N GLY A 65 -1.12 2.21 8.34
CA GLY A 65 -1.12 3.29 7.36
C GLY A 65 0.20 3.34 6.63
N HIS A 66 0.24 2.80 5.42
CA HIS A 66 1.43 2.74 4.60
C HIS A 66 1.15 3.52 3.32
N VAL A 67 1.99 4.49 3.01
CA VAL A 67 1.78 5.32 1.82
C VAL A 67 2.35 4.62 0.61
N ALA A 68 1.52 4.52 -0.42
CA ALA A 68 1.91 3.98 -1.72
C ALA A 68 1.57 5.02 -2.78
N ALA A 69 2.41 5.14 -3.79
CA ALA A 69 2.16 6.09 -4.88
C ALA A 69 2.38 5.43 -6.22
N PHE A 70 1.63 5.90 -7.20
CA PHE A 70 1.74 5.39 -8.56
C PHE A 70 1.37 6.47 -9.55
N SER A 71 1.81 6.29 -10.80
CA SER A 71 1.48 7.17 -11.91
C SER A 71 0.56 6.44 -12.87
N THR A 72 -0.40 7.17 -13.43
CA THR A 72 -1.38 6.59 -14.35
C THR A 72 -1.82 7.59 -15.39
N GLY A 73 -2.12 7.10 -16.58
CA GLY A 73 -2.81 7.89 -17.60
C GLY A 73 -4.32 7.84 -17.50
N SER A 74 -4.84 7.06 -16.56
CA SER A 74 -6.28 6.95 -16.34
C SER A 74 -6.87 8.26 -15.83
N ARG A 75 -8.12 8.51 -16.20
CA ARG A 75 -8.84 9.72 -15.77
C ARG A 75 -9.72 9.51 -14.55
N HIS A 76 -9.72 8.30 -13.99
CA HIS A 76 -10.51 8.03 -12.79
C HIS A 76 -10.12 8.95 -11.65
N GLY A 77 -11.10 9.43 -10.88
CA GLY A 77 -10.84 10.22 -9.70
C GLY A 77 -10.33 9.37 -8.53
N PRO A 78 -9.75 10.01 -7.51
CA PRO A 78 -9.27 9.26 -6.33
C PRO A 78 -10.34 8.42 -5.65
N ASP A 79 -11.57 8.90 -5.62
CA ASP A 79 -12.70 8.16 -5.04
C ASP A 79 -13.01 6.86 -5.80
N VAL A 80 -12.83 6.85 -7.10
CA VAL A 80 -13.01 5.65 -7.91
C VAL A 80 -11.92 4.64 -7.58
N PHE A 81 -10.66 5.09 -7.49
CA PHE A 81 -9.55 4.23 -7.10
C PHE A 81 -9.79 3.62 -5.72
N LEU A 82 -10.22 4.41 -4.77
CA LEU A 82 -10.49 3.93 -3.41
C LEU A 82 -11.53 2.81 -3.43
N ARG A 83 -12.66 3.04 -4.08
CA ARG A 83 -13.76 2.11 -4.09
C ARG A 83 -13.44 0.83 -4.86
N VAL A 84 -12.89 0.98 -6.04
CA VAL A 84 -12.64 -0.17 -6.91
C VAL A 84 -11.48 -1.01 -6.40
N LEU A 85 -10.42 -0.38 -5.88
CA LEU A 85 -9.32 -1.13 -5.30
C LEU A 85 -9.79 -1.97 -4.13
N ASN A 86 -10.61 -1.42 -3.25
CA ASN A 86 -11.12 -2.19 -2.11
C ASN A 86 -12.03 -3.33 -2.54
N HIS A 87 -12.64 -3.22 -3.71
CA HIS A 87 -13.42 -4.31 -4.26
C HIS A 87 -12.54 -5.45 -4.80
N HIS A 88 -11.40 -5.12 -5.38
CA HIS A 88 -10.52 -6.10 -6.01
C HIS A 88 -9.44 -6.66 -5.10
N LEU A 89 -9.03 -5.91 -4.09
CA LEU A 89 -7.97 -6.34 -3.19
C LEU A 89 -8.45 -7.49 -2.28
N PRO A 90 -7.54 -8.38 -1.86
CA PRO A 90 -7.90 -9.38 -0.87
C PRO A 90 -8.28 -8.72 0.45
N ASP A 91 -8.99 -9.47 1.29
CA ASP A 91 -9.53 -8.95 2.55
C ASP A 91 -8.45 -8.42 3.50
N GLN A 92 -7.23 -8.89 3.35
CA GLN A 92 -6.12 -8.47 4.20
C GLN A 92 -5.59 -7.08 3.87
N ILE A 93 -5.99 -6.49 2.75
CA ILE A 93 -5.49 -5.20 2.30
C ILE A 93 -6.66 -4.26 2.08
N ALA A 94 -6.57 -3.07 2.67
CA ALA A 94 -7.59 -2.04 2.46
C ALA A 94 -6.92 -0.70 2.15
N VAL A 95 -7.48 0.02 1.19
CA VAL A 95 -7.09 1.39 0.90
C VAL A 95 -8.01 2.29 1.71
N ARG A 96 -7.43 3.08 2.59
CA ARG A 96 -8.18 3.97 3.48
C ARG A 96 -8.40 5.35 2.90
N ALA A 97 -7.49 5.81 2.05
CA ALA A 97 -7.58 7.12 1.42
C ALA A 97 -6.84 7.10 0.10
N ALA A 98 -7.27 7.92 -0.81
CA ALA A 98 -6.62 8.11 -2.10
C ALA A 98 -6.66 9.60 -2.42
N ARG A 99 -5.56 10.12 -2.95
CA ARG A 99 -5.45 11.54 -3.28
C ARG A 99 -4.52 11.72 -4.47
N GLU A 100 -4.87 12.66 -5.33
CA GLU A 100 -3.94 13.07 -6.37
C GLU A 100 -2.87 13.96 -5.78
N VAL A 101 -1.63 13.74 -6.17
CA VAL A 101 -0.46 14.45 -5.64
C VAL A 101 0.35 15.01 -6.78
N LEU A 102 1.39 15.77 -6.47
CA LEU A 102 2.29 16.34 -7.46
C LEU A 102 3.00 15.23 -8.24
N ALA A 103 3.30 15.49 -9.49
CA ALA A 103 3.89 14.50 -10.39
C ALA A 103 5.22 13.95 -9.89
N ASN A 104 5.94 14.71 -9.09
CA ASN A 104 7.24 14.28 -8.53
C ASN A 104 7.14 13.73 -7.12
N PHE A 105 5.93 13.49 -6.62
CA PHE A 105 5.76 12.96 -5.27
C PHE A 105 6.41 11.58 -5.15
N GLY A 106 7.28 11.42 -4.15
CA GLY A 106 7.88 10.14 -3.81
C GLY A 106 7.60 9.83 -2.35
N PRO A 107 6.86 8.77 -2.02
CA PRO A 107 6.44 8.53 -0.64
C PRO A 107 7.61 8.37 0.31
N ARG A 108 8.74 7.86 -0.17
CA ARG A 108 9.96 7.71 0.63
C ARG A 108 10.64 9.03 0.91
N ARG A 109 10.75 9.86 -0.12
CA ARG A 109 11.49 11.12 -0.03
C ARG A 109 10.75 12.17 0.77
N GLN A 110 9.43 12.13 0.73
CA GLN A 110 8.58 13.18 1.29
C GLN A 110 7.93 12.79 2.60
N ALA A 111 8.28 11.63 3.13
CA ALA A 111 7.89 11.25 4.47
C ALA A 111 8.75 12.02 5.47
N VAL A 112 8.11 12.81 6.33
CA VAL A 112 8.83 13.59 7.35
C VAL A 112 9.22 12.71 8.51
N SER A 113 8.40 11.72 8.85
CA SER A 113 8.70 10.79 9.92
C SER A 113 8.16 9.41 9.59
N ARG A 114 8.74 8.41 10.24
CA ARG A 114 8.29 7.03 10.13
C ARG A 114 8.11 6.48 11.52
N TRP A 115 6.95 5.91 11.76
CA TRP A 115 6.58 5.40 13.06
C TRP A 115 6.49 3.89 13.00
N TYR A 116 7.10 3.24 13.99
CA TYR A 116 7.00 1.80 14.17
C TYR A 116 6.45 1.55 15.56
N ARG A 117 5.43 0.73 15.59
CA ARG A 117 4.78 0.38 16.83
C ARG A 117 4.96 -1.10 17.11
N TYR A 118 5.59 -1.40 18.22
CA TYR A 118 5.78 -2.76 18.67
C TYR A 118 4.87 -3.00 19.86
N THR A 119 3.99 -3.99 19.73
CA THR A 119 3.09 -4.35 20.81
C THR A 119 3.55 -5.65 21.41
N ILE A 120 3.94 -5.62 22.67
CA ILE A 120 4.37 -6.79 23.41
C ILE A 120 3.23 -7.22 24.31
N HIS A 121 2.80 -8.46 24.12
CA HIS A 121 1.75 -9.03 24.97
C HIS A 121 2.38 -10.00 25.95
N ASN A 122 2.32 -9.66 27.24
CA ASN A 122 2.91 -10.47 28.31
C ASN A 122 1.95 -11.50 28.88
N GLY A 123 0.76 -11.63 28.32
CA GLY A 123 -0.23 -12.59 28.76
C GLY A 123 0.03 -14.00 28.23
N ARG A 124 -0.73 -14.93 28.74
CA ARG A 124 -0.63 -16.35 28.33
C ARG A 124 -1.34 -16.62 27.01
N HIS A 125 -2.10 -15.65 26.53
CA HIS A 125 -2.91 -15.85 25.33
C HIS A 125 -2.32 -15.08 24.16
N ARG A 126 -2.36 -15.70 23.01
CA ARG A 126 -2.07 -15.02 21.78
C ARG A 126 -3.22 -14.08 21.44
N ARG A 127 -2.88 -12.87 21.09
CA ARG A 127 -3.87 -11.90 20.62
C ARG A 127 -3.52 -11.54 19.19
N GLY A 128 -4.32 -11.92 18.23
CA GLY A 128 -4.23 -11.46 16.86
C GLY A 128 -2.97 -10.67 16.49
N ILE A 129 -3.12 -9.41 16.17
CA ILE A 129 -2.00 -8.56 15.75
C ILE A 129 -0.93 -8.43 16.84
N ALA A 130 -1.35 -8.29 18.10
CA ALA A 130 -0.41 -8.12 19.19
C ALA A 130 0.48 -9.33 19.42
N GLY A 131 0.02 -10.51 19.05
CA GLY A 131 0.77 -11.75 19.23
C GLY A 131 1.62 -12.14 18.05
N VAL A 132 1.56 -11.41 16.95
CA VAL A 132 2.22 -11.83 15.71
C VAL A 132 3.50 -11.05 15.49
N SER A 133 3.42 -9.80 15.25
CA SER A 133 4.59 -8.98 14.99
C SER A 133 4.23 -7.51 15.14
N ALA A 134 5.25 -6.69 15.09
CA ALA A 134 5.06 -5.26 15.23
C ALA A 134 4.36 -4.67 14.02
N PRO A 135 3.26 -3.95 14.18
CA PRO A 135 2.73 -3.18 13.09
C PRO A 135 3.67 -2.03 12.76
N SER A 136 3.82 -1.79 11.50
CA SER A 136 4.62 -0.68 11.02
C SER A 136 3.68 0.38 10.48
N THR A 137 3.86 1.61 10.94
CA THR A 137 3.07 2.73 10.45
C THR A 137 4.00 3.77 9.86
N ALA A 138 3.88 4.03 8.57
CA ALA A 138 4.55 5.16 7.98
C ALA A 138 3.62 6.34 8.15
N ALA A 139 3.95 7.21 9.08
CA ALA A 139 3.16 8.40 9.33
C ALA A 139 3.71 9.53 8.51
N ALA A 140 2.89 10.09 7.65
CA ALA A 140 3.17 11.40 7.10
C ALA A 140 2.56 12.41 8.06
N PRO A 141 3.26 13.44 8.39
CA PRO A 141 2.71 14.48 9.24
C PRO A 141 1.56 15.21 8.58
#